data_48c7e165406620e51b95668a3d0cc55d
#
_entry.id   48c7e165406620e51b95668a3d0cc55d
#
_cell.length_a   1.000
_cell.length_b   1.000
_cell.length_c   1.000
_cell.angle_alpha   90.00
_cell.angle_beta   90.00
_cell.angle_gamma   90.00
#
_symmetry.space_group_name_H-M   'P 1'
#
loop_
_entity.id
_entity.type
_entity.pdbx_description
1 polymer ?
#
loop_
_entity_poly.entity_id
_entity_poly.type
_entity_poly.pdbx_seq_one_letter_code
_entity_poly.pdbx_strand_id
1 'polypeptide(L)'
;MASVIESSGSVPGKPGARMAISSNGKRFGTVGGAGLEMNIEAGLRKMLNGEGGYSRKRGGRVEVFLLHKDGKRKEVTSLDSLCGGKVTVAMEVLIPMPHVLIVGGGHVGRCIAIVCDTMGWSHSVFDVREEYANEDRFPFATELHTDNVEGFLASEDRDSLER
;
A
#
# COMPACT_ATOMS: atom_id res chain seq x y z
N MET A 1 2.63 5.45 -1.99
CA MET A 1 1.87 5.91 -3.18
C MET A 1 2.13 7.39 -3.40
N ALA A 2 2.16 7.83 -4.65
CA ALA A 2 2.23 9.24 -5.04
C ALA A 2 1.05 9.59 -5.94
N SER A 3 0.47 10.77 -5.75
CA SER A 3 -0.65 11.28 -6.54
C SER A 3 -0.39 12.72 -6.96
N VAL A 4 -0.52 13.02 -8.23
CA VAL A 4 -0.50 14.40 -8.73
C VAL A 4 -1.80 15.08 -8.30
N ILE A 5 -1.70 16.12 -7.47
CA ILE A 5 -2.86 16.86 -6.97
C ILE A 5 -3.08 18.18 -7.71
N GLU A 6 -2.01 18.76 -8.24
CA GLU A 6 -2.07 20.00 -9.03
C GLU A 6 -0.98 20.01 -10.11
N SER A 7 -1.27 20.61 -11.25
CA SER A 7 -0.26 20.87 -12.27
C SER A 7 -0.55 22.18 -13.02
N SER A 8 0.50 22.89 -13.43
CA SER A 8 0.40 24.11 -14.22
C SER A 8 1.55 24.21 -15.23
N GLY A 9 1.28 24.85 -16.35
CA GLY A 9 2.23 24.94 -17.47
C GLY A 9 2.32 23.63 -18.26
N SER A 10 3.39 23.50 -19.03
CA SER A 10 3.64 22.28 -19.83
C SER A 10 4.27 21.20 -18.95
N VAL A 11 3.48 20.24 -18.52
CA VAL A 11 3.90 19.14 -17.66
C VAL A 11 3.35 17.82 -18.17
N PRO A 12 4.10 16.70 -18.04
CA PRO A 12 3.65 15.40 -18.50
C PRO A 12 2.59 14.79 -17.59
N GLY A 13 2.60 15.12 -16.28
CA GLY A 13 1.65 14.60 -15.28
C GLY A 13 0.42 15.48 -15.15
N LYS A 14 -0.77 14.88 -15.18
CA LYS A 14 -2.05 15.57 -14.94
C LYS A 14 -2.57 15.26 -13.55
N PRO A 15 -3.35 16.15 -12.91
CA PRO A 15 -4.04 15.85 -11.66
C PRO A 15 -4.82 14.54 -11.75
N GLY A 16 -4.68 13.69 -10.71
CA GLY A 16 -5.23 12.35 -10.68
C GLY A 16 -4.29 11.24 -11.17
N ALA A 17 -3.17 11.57 -11.83
CA ALA A 17 -2.14 10.58 -12.16
C ALA A 17 -1.50 10.02 -10.88
N ARG A 18 -1.29 8.69 -10.83
CA ARG A 18 -0.81 8.01 -9.63
C ARG A 18 0.31 7.02 -9.95
N MET A 19 1.22 6.89 -9.01
CA MET A 19 2.26 5.88 -9.01
C MET A 19 2.37 5.25 -7.62
N ALA A 20 2.51 3.94 -7.56
CA ALA A 20 2.75 3.21 -6.33
C ALA A 20 4.01 2.35 -6.43
N ILE A 21 4.65 2.13 -5.30
CA ILE A 21 5.76 1.19 -5.16
C ILE A 21 5.43 0.30 -3.98
N SER A 22 5.49 -1.03 -4.18
CA SER A 22 5.35 -2.00 -3.11
C SER A 22 6.66 -2.18 -2.34
N SER A 23 6.59 -2.81 -1.16
CA SER A 23 7.74 -3.10 -0.31
C SER A 23 8.81 -3.95 -1.01
N ASN A 24 8.41 -4.84 -1.94
CA ASN A 24 9.31 -5.64 -2.77
C ASN A 24 9.86 -4.88 -3.99
N GLY A 25 9.58 -3.57 -4.11
CA GLY A 25 10.10 -2.70 -5.15
C GLY A 25 9.35 -2.69 -6.47
N LYS A 26 8.24 -3.44 -6.59
CA LYS A 26 7.40 -3.44 -7.79
C LYS A 26 6.69 -2.10 -7.95
N ARG A 27 6.72 -1.54 -9.17
CA ARG A 27 6.11 -0.26 -9.52
C ARG A 27 4.79 -0.46 -10.28
N PHE A 28 3.82 0.40 -9.97
CA PHE A 28 2.50 0.44 -10.59
C PHE A 28 2.13 1.87 -10.96
N GLY A 29 1.52 2.05 -12.11
CA GLY A 29 1.06 3.36 -12.59
C GLY A 29 2.17 4.30 -13.01
N THR A 30 1.82 5.56 -13.25
CA THR A 30 2.72 6.62 -13.71
C THR A 30 2.20 7.98 -13.26
N VAL A 31 3.12 8.89 -12.98
CA VAL A 31 2.84 10.32 -12.72
C VAL A 31 3.31 11.21 -13.89
N GLY A 32 3.89 10.59 -14.91
CA GLY A 32 4.35 11.24 -16.15
C GLY A 32 5.74 11.86 -16.04
N GLY A 33 6.56 11.60 -17.07
CA GLY A 33 7.91 12.16 -17.20
C GLY A 33 8.99 11.44 -16.41
N ALA A 34 9.99 10.87 -17.11
CA ALA A 34 11.02 10.04 -16.51
C ALA A 34 11.77 10.72 -15.34
N GLY A 35 12.14 11.99 -15.48
CA GLY A 35 12.86 12.73 -14.44
C GLY A 35 11.98 12.96 -13.18
N LEU A 36 10.70 13.27 -13.34
CA LEU A 36 9.75 13.42 -12.24
C LEU A 36 9.55 12.07 -11.53
N GLU A 37 9.35 11.01 -12.29
CA GLU A 37 9.16 9.65 -11.74
C GLU A 37 10.35 9.18 -10.93
N MET A 38 11.59 9.38 -11.42
CA MET A 38 12.80 9.00 -10.68
C MET A 38 12.89 9.69 -9.32
N ASN A 39 12.57 10.98 -9.24
CA ASN A 39 12.59 11.72 -7.98
C ASN A 39 11.49 11.27 -7.02
N ILE A 40 10.28 11.08 -7.53
CA ILE A 40 9.16 10.57 -6.74
C ILE A 40 9.46 9.16 -6.24
N GLU A 41 9.98 8.28 -7.10
CA GLU A 41 10.37 6.93 -6.72
C GLU A 41 11.40 6.93 -5.60
N ALA A 42 12.46 7.74 -5.73
CA ALA A 42 13.47 7.88 -4.68
C ALA A 42 12.87 8.38 -3.36
N GLY A 43 11.93 9.34 -3.42
CA GLY A 43 11.18 9.83 -2.27
C GLY A 43 10.33 8.75 -1.61
N LEU A 44 9.56 7.98 -2.40
CA LEU A 44 8.73 6.88 -1.90
C LEU A 44 9.57 5.77 -1.26
N ARG A 45 10.73 5.41 -1.85
CA ARG A 45 11.65 4.42 -1.27
C ARG A 45 12.18 4.86 0.10
N LYS A 46 12.57 6.14 0.25
CA LYS A 46 12.98 6.71 1.54
C LYS A 46 11.86 6.64 2.57
N MET A 47 10.63 6.93 2.18
CA MET A 47 9.47 6.83 3.07
C MET A 47 9.21 5.37 3.50
N LEU A 48 9.29 4.41 2.59
CA LEU A 48 9.13 2.99 2.89
C LEU A 48 10.21 2.48 3.84
N ASN A 49 11.45 2.96 3.70
CA ASN A 49 12.57 2.60 4.56
C ASN A 49 12.58 3.34 5.90
N GLY A 50 11.76 4.36 6.08
CA GLY A 50 11.77 5.23 7.26
C GLY A 50 13.01 6.13 7.34
N GLU A 51 13.63 6.43 6.21
CA GLU A 51 14.81 7.28 6.11
C GLU A 51 14.43 8.78 6.10
N GLY A 52 15.36 9.63 6.52
CA GLY A 52 15.16 11.08 6.44
C GLY A 52 14.08 11.66 7.36
N GLY A 53 13.84 11.03 8.51
CA GLY A 53 12.85 11.48 9.49
C GLY A 53 11.42 11.01 9.17
N TYR A 54 11.25 10.18 8.16
CA TYR A 54 9.95 9.58 7.84
C TYR A 54 9.66 8.42 8.79
N SER A 55 8.51 8.47 9.44
CA SER A 55 8.00 7.32 10.18
C SER A 55 7.46 6.30 9.16
N ARG A 56 7.78 5.02 9.34
CA ARG A 56 7.07 3.90 8.68
C ARG A 56 5.58 3.85 9.06
N LYS A 57 5.21 4.59 10.11
CA LYS A 57 3.84 4.74 10.56
C LYS A 57 3.14 5.75 9.64
N ARG A 58 1.86 5.56 9.42
CA ARG A 58 0.94 6.40 8.64
C ARG A 58 1.39 7.85 8.57
N GLY A 59 1.67 8.33 7.38
CA GLY A 59 2.08 9.70 7.17
C GLY A 59 2.29 9.96 5.69
N GLY A 60 2.16 11.20 5.32
CA GLY A 60 2.35 11.66 3.95
C GLY A 60 3.04 13.00 3.92
N ARG A 61 3.44 13.42 2.75
CA ARG A 61 3.97 14.74 2.47
C ARG A 61 3.47 15.25 1.12
N VAL A 62 3.51 16.55 0.96
CA VAL A 62 3.26 17.20 -0.32
C VAL A 62 4.56 17.84 -0.77
N GLU A 63 4.96 17.55 -2.00
CA GLU A 63 6.14 18.16 -2.64
C GLU A 63 5.73 18.89 -3.90
N VAL A 64 6.45 19.99 -4.15
CA VAL A 64 6.31 20.79 -5.35
C VAL A 64 7.55 20.62 -6.20
N PHE A 65 7.36 20.14 -7.44
CA PHE A 65 8.41 19.98 -8.43
C PHE A 65 8.29 21.08 -9.50
N LEU A 66 9.39 21.79 -9.73
CA LEU A 66 9.52 22.72 -10.85
C LEU A 66 10.28 22.05 -11.98
N LEU A 67 9.67 21.98 -13.14
CA LEU A 67 10.21 21.40 -14.36
C LEU A 67 10.75 22.54 -15.24
N HIS A 68 11.95 23.09 -14.89
CA HIS A 68 12.59 24.17 -15.62
C HIS A 68 14.09 23.94 -15.73
N LYS A 69 14.68 24.40 -16.84
CA LYS A 69 16.13 24.35 -17.06
C LYS A 69 16.94 25.21 -16.09
N ASP A 70 16.36 26.25 -15.49
CA ASP A 70 17.09 27.28 -14.74
C ASP A 70 16.60 27.53 -13.31
N GLY A 71 15.79 26.63 -12.73
CA GLY A 71 15.10 26.89 -11.47
C GLY A 71 15.81 26.42 -10.21
N LYS A 72 16.77 27.16 -9.67
CA LYS A 72 17.25 26.98 -8.28
C LYS A 72 16.40 27.83 -7.32
N ARG A 73 15.39 27.25 -6.68
CA ARG A 73 14.71 27.84 -5.52
C ARG A 73 14.86 26.91 -4.30
N LYS A 74 15.12 27.49 -3.12
CA LYS A 74 15.46 26.75 -1.89
C LYS A 74 14.34 25.83 -1.33
N GLU A 75 13.13 26.02 -1.76
CA GLU A 75 11.95 25.30 -1.21
C GLU A 75 11.28 24.33 -2.20
N VAL A 76 11.87 24.15 -3.38
CA VAL A 76 11.25 23.40 -4.47
C VAL A 76 12.29 22.51 -5.14
N THR A 77 11.95 21.24 -5.36
CA THR A 77 12.79 20.33 -6.11
C THR A 77 12.80 20.72 -7.59
N SER A 78 13.90 21.33 -8.04
CA SER A 78 14.09 21.69 -9.45
C SER A 78 14.57 20.47 -10.23
N LEU A 79 13.89 20.15 -11.32
CA LEU A 79 14.22 19.04 -12.20
C LEU A 79 14.63 19.59 -13.56
N ASP A 80 15.76 19.10 -14.08
CA ASP A 80 16.14 19.34 -15.47
C ASP A 80 15.11 18.69 -16.40
N SER A 81 14.32 19.53 -17.06
CA SER A 81 13.28 19.09 -17.97
C SER A 81 13.12 20.07 -19.12
N LEU A 82 12.85 19.52 -20.31
CA LEU A 82 12.47 20.33 -21.49
C LEU A 82 11.06 20.93 -21.34
N CYS A 83 10.30 20.47 -20.36
CA CYS A 83 8.95 20.96 -20.04
C CYS A 83 9.05 22.11 -19.05
N GLY A 84 8.34 23.21 -19.31
CA GLY A 84 8.23 24.35 -18.38
C GLY A 84 6.94 24.26 -17.60
N GLY A 85 7.01 23.99 -16.27
CA GLY A 85 5.79 23.94 -15.48
C GLY A 85 6.04 23.52 -14.03
N LYS A 86 4.95 23.40 -13.28
CA LYS A 86 4.92 23.06 -11.85
C LYS A 86 4.00 21.86 -11.63
N VAL A 87 4.43 20.92 -10.83
CA VAL A 87 3.62 19.76 -10.39
C VAL A 87 3.65 19.66 -8.88
N THR A 88 2.49 19.55 -8.27
CA THR A 88 2.35 19.30 -6.84
C THR A 88 1.93 17.84 -6.64
N VAL A 89 2.69 17.10 -5.84
CA VAL A 89 2.52 15.67 -5.63
C VAL A 89 2.33 15.39 -4.15
N ALA A 90 1.25 14.71 -3.81
CA ALA A 90 1.04 14.12 -2.49
C ALA A 90 1.66 12.72 -2.50
N MET A 91 2.50 12.43 -1.51
CA MET A 91 3.12 11.12 -1.29
C MET A 91 2.74 10.58 0.08
N GLU A 92 2.38 9.30 0.16
CA GLU A 92 1.95 8.65 1.39
C GLU A 92 2.40 7.19 1.46
N VAL A 93 2.57 6.68 2.68
CA VAL A 93 2.76 5.25 2.93
C VAL A 93 1.39 4.64 3.22
N LEU A 94 0.96 3.72 2.36
CA LEU A 94 -0.23 2.91 2.58
C LEU A 94 0.20 1.65 3.32
N ILE A 95 -0.37 1.45 4.50
CA ILE A 95 -0.19 0.23 5.26
C ILE A 95 -1.45 -0.59 5.04
N PRO A 96 -1.34 -1.81 4.48
CA PRO A 96 -2.50 -2.68 4.33
C PRO A 96 -3.12 -2.97 5.69
N MET A 97 -4.42 -3.19 5.71
CA MET A 97 -5.08 -3.69 6.90
C MET A 97 -4.52 -5.07 7.24
N PRO A 98 -4.28 -5.37 8.51
CA PRO A 98 -3.87 -6.70 8.91
C PRO A 98 -4.90 -7.75 8.49
N HIS A 99 -4.42 -8.87 7.98
CA HIS A 99 -5.21 -10.07 7.78
C HIS A 99 -4.75 -11.12 8.79
N VAL A 100 -5.68 -11.71 9.54
CA VAL A 100 -5.37 -12.67 10.61
C VAL A 100 -5.87 -14.04 10.19
N LEU A 101 -4.97 -15.01 10.07
CA LEU A 101 -5.34 -16.41 9.94
C LEU A 101 -5.55 -17.00 11.34
N ILE A 102 -6.78 -17.40 11.63
CA ILE A 102 -7.18 -18.05 12.88
C ILE A 102 -7.12 -19.55 12.69
N VAL A 103 -6.17 -20.21 13.34
CA VAL A 103 -6.05 -21.66 13.32
C VAL A 103 -6.78 -22.24 14.53
N GLY A 104 -7.94 -22.87 14.28
CA GLY A 104 -8.85 -23.39 15.29
C GLY A 104 -10.09 -22.52 15.50
N GLY A 105 -11.25 -22.97 15.00
CA GLY A 105 -12.55 -22.28 15.06
C GLY A 105 -13.32 -22.46 16.39
N GLY A 106 -12.67 -22.94 17.46
CA GLY A 106 -13.27 -23.09 18.79
C GLY A 106 -13.60 -21.77 19.49
N HIS A 107 -13.77 -21.80 20.80
CA HIS A 107 -14.13 -20.61 21.58
C HIS A 107 -13.09 -19.48 21.46
N VAL A 108 -11.81 -19.82 21.53
CA VAL A 108 -10.72 -18.83 21.43
C VAL A 108 -10.70 -18.20 20.03
N GLY A 109 -10.78 -19.04 18.98
CA GLY A 109 -10.84 -18.54 17.59
C GLY A 109 -12.00 -17.58 17.37
N ARG A 110 -13.18 -17.90 17.92
CA ARG A 110 -14.33 -16.99 17.83
C ARG A 110 -14.09 -15.65 18.55
N CYS A 111 -13.45 -15.67 19.72
CA CYS A 111 -13.10 -14.43 20.42
C CYS A 111 -12.10 -13.59 19.62
N ILE A 112 -11.11 -14.23 18.99
CA ILE A 112 -10.13 -13.53 18.12
C ILE A 112 -10.86 -12.91 16.92
N ALA A 113 -11.79 -13.63 16.27
CA ALA A 113 -12.57 -13.10 15.16
C ALA A 113 -13.35 -11.85 15.55
N ILE A 114 -14.04 -11.86 16.69
CA ILE A 114 -14.77 -10.70 17.23
C ILE A 114 -13.82 -9.49 17.42
N VAL A 115 -12.62 -9.73 17.92
CA VAL A 115 -11.62 -8.65 18.07
C VAL A 115 -11.18 -8.12 16.70
N CYS A 116 -10.95 -9.01 15.72
CA CYS A 116 -10.61 -8.59 14.34
C CYS A 116 -11.73 -7.71 13.76
N ASP A 117 -12.99 -8.15 13.87
CA ASP A 117 -14.15 -7.40 13.38
C ASP A 117 -14.27 -6.02 14.06
N THR A 118 -14.07 -5.97 15.38
CA THR A 118 -14.10 -4.71 16.14
C THR A 118 -13.00 -3.75 15.71
N MET A 119 -11.82 -4.26 15.34
CA MET A 119 -10.68 -3.47 14.87
C MET A 119 -10.73 -3.17 13.37
N GLY A 120 -11.69 -3.73 12.65
CA GLY A 120 -11.79 -3.64 11.19
C GLY A 120 -10.68 -4.41 10.46
N TRP A 121 -10.11 -5.43 11.09
CA TRP A 121 -9.13 -6.33 10.47
C TRP A 121 -9.85 -7.46 9.73
N SER A 122 -9.35 -7.81 8.55
CA SER A 122 -9.84 -9.02 7.88
C SER A 122 -9.28 -10.27 8.55
N HIS A 123 -10.04 -11.37 8.48
CA HIS A 123 -9.57 -12.65 9.02
C HIS A 123 -10.09 -13.81 8.19
N SER A 124 -9.33 -14.90 8.19
CA SER A 124 -9.70 -16.21 7.68
C SER A 124 -9.61 -17.23 8.81
N VAL A 125 -10.41 -18.29 8.74
CA VAL A 125 -10.46 -19.34 9.77
C VAL A 125 -10.14 -20.68 9.17
N PHE A 126 -9.28 -21.43 9.83
CA PHE A 126 -8.95 -22.81 9.53
C PHE A 126 -9.33 -23.71 10.69
N ASP A 127 -10.18 -24.70 10.46
CA ASP A 127 -10.43 -25.83 11.37
C ASP A 127 -10.83 -27.06 10.55
N VAL A 128 -10.21 -28.20 10.79
CA VAL A 128 -10.50 -29.45 10.06
C VAL A 128 -11.94 -29.96 10.29
N ARG A 129 -12.64 -29.41 11.28
CA ARG A 129 -14.02 -29.73 11.59
C ARG A 129 -14.95 -28.67 11.03
N GLU A 130 -15.80 -29.03 10.10
CA GLU A 130 -16.72 -28.12 9.42
C GLU A 130 -17.65 -27.37 10.38
N GLU A 131 -18.07 -28.01 11.50
CA GLU A 131 -18.89 -27.37 12.52
C GLU A 131 -18.17 -26.24 13.27
N TYR A 132 -16.85 -26.12 13.13
CA TYR A 132 -16.01 -25.05 13.72
C TYR A 132 -15.50 -24.02 12.73
N ALA A 133 -15.57 -24.27 11.41
CA ALA A 133 -15.20 -23.31 10.38
C ALA A 133 -16.34 -23.17 9.35
N ASN A 134 -17.38 -22.45 9.74
CA ASN A 134 -18.57 -22.19 8.91
C ASN A 134 -19.07 -20.74 9.07
N GLU A 135 -19.92 -20.31 8.15
CA GLU A 135 -20.46 -18.95 8.08
C GLU A 135 -21.31 -18.57 9.29
N ASP A 136 -22.03 -19.52 9.90
CA ASP A 136 -22.84 -19.24 11.09
C ASP A 136 -21.98 -18.82 12.30
N ARG A 137 -20.78 -19.36 12.39
CA ARG A 137 -19.83 -19.05 13.46
C ARG A 137 -18.96 -17.83 13.16
N PHE A 138 -18.62 -17.62 11.89
CA PHE A 138 -17.70 -16.59 11.41
C PHE A 138 -18.29 -15.84 10.22
N PRO A 139 -19.38 -15.08 10.42
CA PRO A 139 -20.11 -14.42 9.33
C PRO A 139 -19.31 -13.34 8.59
N PHE A 140 -18.20 -12.88 9.17
CA PHE A 140 -17.34 -11.84 8.57
C PHE A 140 -15.97 -12.37 8.17
N ALA A 141 -15.74 -13.67 8.23
CA ALA A 141 -14.51 -14.27 7.73
C ALA A 141 -14.42 -14.08 6.21
N THR A 142 -13.23 -13.71 5.74
CA THR A 142 -12.95 -13.59 4.30
C THR A 142 -12.93 -14.96 3.64
N GLU A 143 -12.37 -15.94 4.35
CA GLU A 143 -12.25 -17.31 3.87
C GLU A 143 -12.40 -18.30 5.05
N LEU A 144 -12.99 -19.45 4.77
CA LEU A 144 -13.17 -20.55 5.70
C LEU A 144 -12.54 -21.81 5.10
N HIS A 145 -11.62 -22.42 5.81
CA HIS A 145 -10.87 -23.58 5.36
C HIS A 145 -11.12 -24.76 6.29
N THR A 146 -11.57 -25.89 5.71
CA THR A 146 -11.87 -27.15 6.41
C THR A 146 -11.01 -28.31 5.93
N ASP A 147 -10.07 -28.06 5.00
CA ASP A 147 -9.16 -29.06 4.46
C ASP A 147 -8.21 -29.61 5.54
N ASN A 148 -7.47 -30.66 5.19
CA ASN A 148 -6.37 -31.08 6.07
C ASN A 148 -5.24 -30.04 6.03
N VAL A 149 -4.44 -30.00 7.10
CA VAL A 149 -3.33 -29.03 7.28
C VAL A 149 -2.34 -29.10 6.09
N GLU A 150 -2.07 -30.30 5.58
CA GLU A 150 -1.14 -30.49 4.47
C GLU A 150 -1.71 -29.90 3.17
N GLY A 151 -3.00 -30.09 2.89
CA GLY A 151 -3.69 -29.49 1.74
C GLY A 151 -3.74 -27.98 1.83
N PHE A 152 -4.04 -27.42 3.01
CA PHE A 152 -4.04 -25.99 3.26
C PHE A 152 -2.63 -25.36 3.06
N LEU A 153 -1.58 -26.00 3.56
CA LEU A 153 -0.21 -25.51 3.39
C LEU A 153 0.34 -25.70 1.97
N ALA A 154 -0.21 -26.65 1.21
CA ALA A 154 0.18 -26.91 -0.18
C ALA A 154 -0.60 -26.06 -1.19
N SER A 155 -1.70 -25.44 -0.80
CA SER A 155 -2.47 -24.55 -1.67
C SER A 155 -1.60 -23.36 -2.09
N GLU A 156 -1.65 -23.00 -3.38
CA GLU A 156 -0.83 -21.92 -3.98
C GLU A 156 -1.14 -20.53 -3.41
N ASP A 157 -2.09 -20.42 -2.50
CA ASP A 157 -2.45 -19.18 -1.79
C ASP A 157 -1.43 -18.71 -0.73
N ARG A 158 -0.23 -19.31 -0.69
CA ARG A 158 0.90 -18.76 0.08
C ARG A 158 1.21 -17.31 -0.26
N ASP A 159 0.98 -16.90 -1.48
CA ASP A 159 1.15 -15.50 -1.92
C ASP A 159 0.19 -14.51 -1.24
N SER A 160 -0.92 -15.00 -0.68
CA SER A 160 -1.86 -14.17 0.07
C SER A 160 -1.40 -13.90 1.52
N LEU A 161 -0.58 -14.80 2.09
CA LEU A 161 -0.03 -14.67 3.45
C LEU A 161 1.24 -13.79 3.52
N GLU A 162 1.89 -13.53 2.37
CA GLU A 162 3.06 -12.66 2.26
C GLU A 162 2.71 -11.20 1.89
N ARG A 163 1.44 -10.86 1.83
CA ARG A 163 0.95 -9.48 1.56
C ARG A 163 0.74 -8.73 2.90
#